data_afa0534ee5ef018702246ae1be16d1c3
#
_entry.id   afa0534ee5ef018702246ae1be16d1c3
#
_cell.length_a   1.000
_cell.length_b   1.000
_cell.length_c   1.000
_cell.angle_alpha   90.00
_cell.angle_beta   90.00
_cell.angle_gamma   90.00
#
_symmetry.space_group_name_H-M   'P 1'
#
loop_
_entity.id
_entity.type
_entity.pdbx_description
1 polymer ?
#
loop_
_entity_poly.entity_id
_entity_poly.type
_entity_poly.pdbx_seq_one_letter_code
_entity_poly.pdbx_strand_id
1 'polypeptide(L)'
;MIAFVEGGEIKVGDPAKRQAVTNPTKTISSIKRFMGSKFSESKDDAKRSAYKVVKGDNDTSRVDIDGRLYTPQELSAMILQKMKKTAEDYLGTTVSEAVVTVPAYFNDAQRQATKEAGEISGLKVQRIINEPTAAALAYGLDKSNKDQKIAVYDLSLIHI
;
A
#
# COMPACT_ATOMS: atom_id res chain seq x y z
N MET A 1 6.90 0.92 4.50
CA MET A 1 8.05 1.61 3.89
C MET A 1 8.90 0.61 3.14
N ILE A 2 9.56 1.05 2.07
CA ILE A 2 10.45 0.24 1.23
C ILE A 2 11.73 1.05 1.05
N ALA A 3 12.91 0.44 1.18
CA ALA A 3 14.18 1.10 0.93
C ALA A 3 15.02 0.28 -0.06
N PHE A 4 15.53 0.97 -1.07
CA PHE A 4 16.50 0.43 -2.02
C PHE A 4 17.90 0.78 -1.50
N VAL A 5 18.71 -0.25 -1.25
CA VAL A 5 20.04 -0.07 -0.68
C VAL A 5 21.12 -0.45 -1.70
N GLU A 6 22.36 -0.05 -1.41
CA GLU A 6 23.49 -0.41 -2.23
C GLU A 6 23.60 -1.94 -2.37
N GLY A 7 24.00 -2.41 -3.55
CA GLY A 7 24.04 -3.84 -3.86
C GLY A 7 22.72 -4.44 -4.35
N GLY A 8 21.65 -3.61 -4.54
CA GLY A 8 20.38 -4.04 -5.11
C GLY A 8 19.44 -4.75 -4.13
N GLU A 9 19.78 -4.80 -2.84
CA GLU A 9 18.89 -5.32 -1.80
C GLU A 9 17.70 -4.37 -1.58
N ILE A 10 16.52 -4.94 -1.36
CA ILE A 10 15.30 -4.21 -1.02
C ILE A 10 14.88 -4.54 0.40
N LYS A 11 14.78 -3.51 1.25
CA LYS A 11 14.30 -3.65 2.63
C LYS A 11 12.86 -3.19 2.74
N VAL A 12 12.03 -3.91 3.50
CA VAL A 12 10.61 -3.59 3.69
C VAL A 12 10.27 -3.56 5.17
N GLY A 13 9.46 -2.59 5.59
CA GLY A 13 9.01 -2.43 6.98
C GLY A 13 10.02 -1.67 7.85
N ASP A 14 10.26 -2.12 9.09
CA ASP A 14 11.14 -1.45 10.05
C ASP A 14 12.60 -1.29 9.58
N PRO A 15 13.22 -2.27 8.91
CA PRO A 15 14.55 -2.07 8.33
C PRO A 15 14.60 -0.92 7.33
N ALA A 16 13.56 -0.74 6.51
CA ALA A 16 13.45 0.40 5.60
C ALA A 16 13.25 1.72 6.35
N LYS A 17 12.41 1.71 7.39
CA LYS A 17 12.14 2.89 8.22
C LYS A 17 13.41 3.42 8.88
N ARG A 18 14.26 2.53 9.41
CA ARG A 18 15.54 2.93 10.02
C ARG A 18 16.50 3.63 9.05
N GLN A 19 16.38 3.39 7.76
CA GLN A 19 17.21 4.01 6.73
C GLN A 19 16.63 5.32 6.17
N ALA A 20 15.41 5.68 6.54
CA ALA A 20 14.75 6.87 5.98
C ALA A 20 15.53 8.17 6.21
N VAL A 21 16.28 8.27 7.30
CA VAL A 21 17.09 9.45 7.63
C VAL A 21 18.38 9.52 6.78
N THR A 22 19.05 8.38 6.60
CA THR A 22 20.34 8.31 5.89
C THR A 22 20.20 8.11 4.38
N ASN A 23 19.06 7.57 3.94
CA ASN A 23 18.76 7.26 2.54
C ASN A 23 17.33 7.69 2.16
N PRO A 24 16.97 8.99 2.31
CA PRO A 24 15.58 9.45 2.11
C PRO A 24 15.13 9.34 0.66
N THR A 25 16.00 9.61 -0.31
CA THR A 25 15.66 9.62 -1.74
C THR A 25 15.36 8.22 -2.30
N LYS A 26 15.85 7.18 -1.66
CA LYS A 26 15.61 5.76 -2.03
C LYS A 26 14.76 5.02 -1.01
N THR A 27 14.14 5.74 -0.07
CA THR A 27 13.21 5.17 0.92
C THR A 27 11.80 5.68 0.65
N ILE A 28 10.97 4.78 0.15
CA ILE A 28 9.60 5.07 -0.27
C ILE A 28 8.65 4.90 0.92
N SER A 29 7.93 5.96 1.23
CA SER A 29 6.86 5.98 2.24
C SER A 29 5.54 6.40 1.60
N SER A 30 4.43 6.04 2.22
CA SER A 30 3.08 6.48 1.84
C SER A 30 2.73 6.28 0.35
N ILE A 31 3.27 5.25 -0.28
CA ILE A 31 3.05 4.96 -1.72
C ILE A 31 1.57 4.80 -2.07
N LYS A 32 0.73 4.45 -1.10
CA LYS A 32 -0.71 4.30 -1.25
C LYS A 32 -1.39 5.58 -1.78
N ARG A 33 -0.81 6.77 -1.55
CA ARG A 33 -1.31 8.06 -2.07
C ARG A 33 -1.27 8.17 -3.59
N PHE A 34 -0.37 7.43 -4.23
CA PHE A 34 -0.21 7.42 -5.68
C PHE A 34 -0.94 6.25 -6.35
N MET A 35 -1.57 5.38 -5.56
CA MET A 35 -2.23 4.17 -6.06
C MET A 35 -3.42 4.53 -6.94
N GLY A 36 -3.37 4.16 -8.23
CA GLY A 36 -4.45 4.38 -9.18
C GLY A 36 -4.78 5.84 -9.48
N SER A 37 -3.95 6.79 -9.03
CA SER A 37 -4.13 8.22 -9.25
C SER A 37 -3.36 8.70 -10.48
N LYS A 38 -3.87 9.75 -11.13
CA LYS A 38 -3.11 10.46 -12.18
C LYS A 38 -2.01 11.30 -11.54
N PHE A 39 -0.88 11.44 -12.24
CA PHE A 39 0.20 12.30 -11.78
C PHE A 39 -0.24 13.76 -11.62
N SER A 40 -1.10 14.23 -12.53
CA SER A 40 -1.68 15.59 -12.47
C SER A 40 -2.49 15.84 -11.19
N GLU A 41 -3.12 14.81 -10.61
CA GLU A 41 -3.93 14.87 -9.39
C GLU A 41 -3.06 14.77 -8.11
N SER A 42 -1.90 14.13 -8.21
CA SER A 42 -1.01 13.84 -7.06
C SER A 42 0.26 14.70 -7.02
N LYS A 43 0.30 15.83 -7.76
CA LYS A 43 1.47 16.72 -7.84
C LYS A 43 1.93 17.25 -6.48
N ASP A 44 1.01 17.59 -5.60
CA ASP A 44 1.35 18.13 -4.29
C ASP A 44 1.92 17.07 -3.35
N ASP A 45 1.41 15.85 -3.42
CA ASP A 45 1.99 14.72 -2.71
C ASP A 45 3.39 14.37 -3.28
N ALA A 46 3.56 14.46 -4.59
CA ALA A 46 4.86 14.26 -5.24
C ALA A 46 5.90 15.28 -4.76
N LYS A 47 5.54 16.57 -4.65
CA LYS A 47 6.42 17.62 -4.13
C LYS A 47 6.83 17.43 -2.67
N ARG A 48 5.94 16.83 -1.85
CA ARG A 48 6.19 16.56 -0.41
C ARG A 48 6.95 15.27 -0.17
N SER A 49 7.08 14.41 -1.19
CA SER A 49 7.80 13.15 -1.08
C SER A 49 9.30 13.39 -1.02
N ALA A 50 10.01 12.66 -0.15
CA ALA A 50 11.47 12.70 -0.09
C ALA A 50 12.13 12.00 -1.28
N TYR A 51 11.38 11.13 -1.97
CA TYR A 51 11.79 10.39 -3.17
C TYR A 51 11.20 11.01 -4.43
N LYS A 52 11.83 10.74 -5.56
CA LYS A 52 11.46 11.34 -6.84
C LYS A 52 10.24 10.65 -7.45
N VAL A 53 9.14 11.39 -7.57
CA VAL A 53 7.94 10.96 -8.29
C VAL A 53 7.86 11.69 -9.62
N VAL A 54 7.67 10.96 -10.69
CA VAL A 54 7.64 11.48 -12.07
C VAL A 54 6.37 11.05 -12.79
N LYS A 55 6.06 11.77 -13.87
CA LYS A 55 4.98 11.42 -14.76
C LYS A 55 5.41 10.26 -15.67
N GLY A 56 4.63 9.20 -15.69
CA GLY A 56 4.73 8.10 -16.64
C GLY A 56 3.71 8.22 -17.78
N ASP A 57 3.60 7.15 -18.58
CA ASP A 57 2.65 7.03 -19.64
C ASP A 57 1.20 7.17 -19.13
N ASN A 58 0.31 7.73 -19.97
CA ASN A 58 -1.10 7.96 -19.66
C ASN A 58 -1.33 8.75 -18.36
N ASP A 59 -0.43 9.70 -18.06
CA ASP A 59 -0.48 10.54 -16.86
C ASP A 59 -0.43 9.76 -15.56
N THR A 60 0.17 8.58 -15.55
CA THR A 60 0.35 7.76 -14.33
C THR A 60 1.51 8.26 -13.49
N SER A 61 1.44 8.06 -12.16
CA SER A 61 2.56 8.33 -11.27
C SER A 61 3.58 7.19 -11.33
N ARG A 62 4.88 7.53 -11.34
CA ARG A 62 6.01 6.60 -11.27
C ARG A 62 7.01 7.08 -10.22
N VAL A 63 7.65 6.15 -9.54
CA VAL A 63 8.78 6.46 -8.65
C VAL A 63 10.07 6.14 -9.36
N ASP A 64 10.95 7.14 -9.47
CA ASP A 64 12.26 7.01 -10.12
C ASP A 64 13.32 6.67 -9.05
N ILE A 65 13.87 5.47 -9.15
CA ILE A 65 14.98 5.00 -8.33
C ILE A 65 16.16 4.63 -9.25
N ASP A 66 17.18 5.46 -9.24
CA ASP A 66 18.41 5.29 -10.06
C ASP A 66 18.10 5.10 -11.56
N GLY A 67 17.09 5.81 -12.08
CA GLY A 67 16.66 5.74 -13.48
C GLY A 67 15.68 4.60 -13.79
N ARG A 68 15.40 3.71 -12.87
CA ARG A 68 14.32 2.73 -13.00
C ARG A 68 13.00 3.29 -12.48
N LEU A 69 11.97 3.20 -13.32
CA LEU A 69 10.63 3.69 -13.01
C LEU A 69 9.78 2.57 -12.44
N TYR A 70 9.37 2.71 -11.20
CA TYR A 70 8.46 1.78 -10.52
C TYR A 70 7.04 2.30 -10.50
N THR A 71 6.07 1.40 -10.69
CA THR A 71 4.66 1.73 -10.49
C THR A 71 4.32 1.70 -8.99
N PRO A 72 3.31 2.45 -8.54
CA PRO A 72 2.78 2.31 -7.18
C PRO A 72 2.33 0.87 -6.86
N GLN A 73 1.81 0.15 -7.87
CA GLN A 73 1.40 -1.25 -7.74
C GLN A 73 2.60 -2.17 -7.44
N GLU A 74 3.71 -2.04 -8.19
CA GLU A 74 4.93 -2.83 -7.96
C GLU A 74 5.49 -2.59 -6.55
N LEU A 75 5.56 -1.32 -6.13
CA LEU A 75 6.04 -0.97 -4.79
C LEU A 75 5.11 -1.50 -3.69
N SER A 76 3.79 -1.38 -3.88
CA SER A 76 2.82 -1.94 -2.93
C SER A 76 2.87 -3.46 -2.89
N ALA A 77 3.12 -4.12 -4.02
CA ALA A 77 3.30 -5.57 -4.09
C ALA A 77 4.48 -6.05 -3.22
N MET A 78 5.58 -5.30 -3.15
CA MET A 78 6.71 -5.63 -2.26
C MET A 78 6.29 -5.65 -0.79
N ILE A 79 5.39 -4.73 -0.39
CA ILE A 79 4.84 -4.71 0.97
C ILE A 79 3.95 -5.93 1.18
N LEU A 80 3.07 -6.23 0.23
CA LEU A 80 2.17 -7.38 0.31
C LEU A 80 2.93 -8.71 0.32
N GLN A 81 4.02 -8.83 -0.45
CA GLN A 81 4.92 -9.98 -0.39
C GLN A 81 5.53 -10.17 1.00
N LYS A 82 5.96 -9.07 1.65
CA LYS A 82 6.45 -9.13 3.03
C LYS A 82 5.36 -9.59 3.99
N MET A 83 4.12 -9.10 3.84
CA MET A 83 2.99 -9.53 4.66
C MET A 83 2.64 -10.99 4.44
N LYS A 84 2.62 -11.43 3.17
CA LYS A 84 2.43 -12.85 2.79
C LYS A 84 3.46 -13.72 3.48
N LYS A 85 4.76 -13.40 3.31
CA LYS A 85 5.84 -14.15 3.95
C LYS A 85 5.70 -14.20 5.47
N THR A 86 5.35 -13.11 6.11
CA THR A 86 5.13 -13.05 7.56
C THR A 86 4.00 -13.98 7.99
N ALA A 87 2.90 -14.02 7.22
CA ALA A 87 1.79 -14.93 7.48
C ALA A 87 2.19 -16.40 7.27
N GLU A 88 2.93 -16.70 6.20
CA GLU A 88 3.44 -18.05 5.92
C GLU A 88 4.41 -18.54 7.01
N ASP A 89 5.31 -17.67 7.45
CA ASP A 89 6.26 -17.98 8.54
C ASP A 89 5.52 -18.27 9.87
N TYR A 90 4.42 -17.56 10.13
CA TYR A 90 3.61 -17.77 11.34
C TYR A 90 2.72 -19.02 11.27
N LEU A 91 2.07 -19.25 10.12
CA LEU A 91 1.13 -20.35 9.93
C LEU A 91 1.82 -21.69 9.59
N GLY A 92 3.06 -21.67 9.15
CA GLY A 92 3.79 -22.84 8.68
C GLY A 92 3.24 -23.44 7.37
N THR A 93 2.49 -22.66 6.60
CA THR A 93 1.86 -23.10 5.35
C THR A 93 1.84 -21.99 4.31
N THR A 94 1.67 -22.34 3.04
CA THR A 94 1.58 -21.37 1.94
C THR A 94 0.29 -20.56 2.02
N VAL A 95 0.41 -19.25 1.86
CA VAL A 95 -0.72 -18.31 1.77
C VAL A 95 -0.91 -17.91 0.31
N SER A 96 -1.99 -18.34 -0.31
CA SER A 96 -2.30 -18.10 -1.72
C SER A 96 -3.40 -17.06 -1.95
N GLU A 97 -4.24 -16.81 -0.96
CA GLU A 97 -5.41 -15.96 -1.08
C GLU A 97 -5.45 -14.88 0.01
N ALA A 98 -6.03 -13.72 -0.31
CA ALA A 98 -6.19 -12.63 0.65
C ALA A 98 -7.46 -11.82 0.41
N VAL A 99 -7.98 -11.24 1.48
CA VAL A 99 -8.89 -10.09 1.43
C VAL A 99 -8.05 -8.84 1.71
N VAL A 100 -8.11 -7.86 0.81
CA VAL A 100 -7.31 -6.62 0.93
C VAL A 100 -8.24 -5.46 1.26
N THR A 101 -7.81 -4.60 2.18
CA THR A 101 -8.60 -3.44 2.59
C THR A 101 -8.11 -2.16 1.91
N VAL A 102 -9.04 -1.26 1.64
CA VAL A 102 -8.79 0.06 1.08
C VAL A 102 -9.58 1.14 1.84
N PRO A 103 -9.13 2.40 1.84
CA PRO A 103 -9.92 3.51 2.35
C PRO A 103 -11.32 3.56 1.71
N ALA A 104 -12.33 3.95 2.47
CA ALA A 104 -13.70 4.02 1.96
C ALA A 104 -13.86 4.99 0.77
N TYR A 105 -13.04 6.05 0.71
CA TYR A 105 -13.05 7.06 -0.35
C TYR A 105 -12.31 6.63 -1.64
N PHE A 106 -11.63 5.47 -1.67
CA PHE A 106 -10.97 5.01 -2.89
C PHE A 106 -11.99 4.79 -4.01
N ASN A 107 -11.71 5.35 -5.17
CA ASN A 107 -12.47 5.12 -6.39
C ASN A 107 -12.12 3.75 -7.02
N ASP A 108 -12.83 3.41 -8.10
CA ASP A 108 -12.67 2.10 -8.77
C ASP A 108 -11.27 1.90 -9.34
N ALA A 109 -10.63 2.95 -9.90
CA ALA A 109 -9.27 2.87 -10.41
C ALA A 109 -8.25 2.57 -9.30
N GLN A 110 -8.40 3.19 -8.13
CA GLN A 110 -7.55 2.95 -6.96
C GLN A 110 -7.78 1.54 -6.37
N ARG A 111 -9.02 1.06 -6.35
CA ARG A 111 -9.37 -0.31 -5.93
C ARG A 111 -8.78 -1.33 -6.88
N GLN A 112 -8.89 -1.10 -8.19
CA GLN A 112 -8.33 -1.98 -9.21
C GLN A 112 -6.79 -2.02 -9.11
N ALA A 113 -6.12 -0.88 -8.98
CA ALA A 113 -4.68 -0.82 -8.78
C ALA A 113 -4.22 -1.56 -7.52
N THR A 114 -5.01 -1.51 -6.44
CA THR A 114 -4.73 -2.25 -5.20
C THR A 114 -4.88 -3.76 -5.41
N LYS A 115 -5.88 -4.19 -6.19
CA LYS A 115 -6.06 -5.59 -6.56
C LYS A 115 -4.86 -6.09 -7.39
N GLU A 116 -4.43 -5.32 -8.39
CA GLU A 116 -3.25 -5.61 -9.22
C GLU A 116 -1.98 -5.76 -8.37
N ALA A 117 -1.78 -4.89 -7.37
CA ALA A 117 -0.66 -5.02 -6.44
C ALA A 117 -0.71 -6.35 -5.67
N GLY A 118 -1.89 -6.81 -5.28
CA GLY A 118 -2.09 -8.14 -4.67
C GLY A 118 -1.71 -9.27 -5.62
N GLU A 119 -2.15 -9.19 -6.86
CA GLU A 119 -1.83 -10.20 -7.90
C GLU A 119 -0.33 -10.23 -8.22
N ILE A 120 0.33 -9.07 -8.37
CA ILE A 120 1.79 -8.96 -8.55
C ILE A 120 2.53 -9.59 -7.35
N SER A 121 1.99 -9.49 -6.14
CA SER A 121 2.58 -10.09 -4.94
C SER A 121 2.44 -11.62 -4.88
N GLY A 122 1.73 -12.23 -5.82
CA GLY A 122 1.43 -13.66 -5.85
C GLY A 122 0.30 -14.07 -4.92
N LEU A 123 -0.64 -13.15 -4.65
CA LEU A 123 -1.86 -13.41 -3.89
C LEU A 123 -3.07 -13.36 -4.83
N LYS A 124 -3.97 -14.32 -4.70
CA LYS A 124 -5.31 -14.23 -5.29
C LYS A 124 -6.17 -13.35 -4.39
N VAL A 125 -6.48 -12.13 -4.86
CA VAL A 125 -7.32 -11.20 -4.11
C VAL A 125 -8.78 -11.62 -4.24
N GLN A 126 -9.33 -12.19 -3.18
CA GLN A 126 -10.71 -12.66 -3.15
C GLN A 126 -11.72 -11.50 -3.10
N ARG A 127 -11.42 -10.47 -2.32
CA ARG A 127 -12.25 -9.26 -2.19
C ARG A 127 -11.40 -8.04 -1.86
N ILE A 128 -11.90 -6.88 -2.28
CA ILE A 128 -11.50 -5.57 -1.78
C ILE A 128 -12.64 -5.06 -0.90
N ILE A 129 -12.35 -4.73 0.36
CA ILE A 129 -13.33 -4.19 1.31
C ILE A 129 -12.84 -2.86 1.90
N ASN A 130 -13.76 -2.07 2.44
CA ASN A 130 -13.40 -0.81 3.07
C ASN A 130 -12.71 -1.04 4.43
N GLU A 131 -11.66 -0.27 4.73
CA GLU A 131 -10.93 -0.33 5.99
C GLU A 131 -11.84 -0.17 7.21
N PRO A 132 -12.77 0.83 7.28
CA PRO A 132 -13.68 0.95 8.41
C PRO A 132 -14.63 -0.25 8.55
N THR A 133 -15.05 -0.86 7.45
CA THR A 133 -15.87 -2.07 7.48
C THR A 133 -15.10 -3.25 8.06
N ALA A 134 -13.84 -3.42 7.65
CA ALA A 134 -12.96 -4.47 8.17
C ALA A 134 -12.70 -4.28 9.67
N ALA A 135 -12.47 -3.05 10.12
CA ALA A 135 -12.28 -2.73 11.53
C ALA A 135 -13.53 -3.06 12.37
N ALA A 136 -14.72 -2.71 11.87
CA ALA A 136 -15.98 -3.05 12.52
C ALA A 136 -16.16 -4.57 12.64
N LEU A 137 -15.90 -5.33 11.57
CA LEU A 137 -15.97 -6.79 11.57
C LEU A 137 -14.95 -7.40 12.55
N ALA A 138 -13.71 -6.92 12.55
CA ALA A 138 -12.68 -7.40 13.45
C ALA A 138 -13.00 -7.15 14.94
N TYR A 139 -13.74 -6.09 15.24
CA TYR A 139 -14.23 -5.81 16.58
C TYR A 139 -15.41 -6.71 16.99
N GLY A 140 -15.96 -7.48 16.07
CA GLY A 140 -17.06 -8.44 16.35
C GLY A 140 -18.45 -7.83 16.36
N LEU A 141 -18.63 -6.67 15.71
CA LEU A 141 -19.91 -5.95 15.67
C LEU A 141 -20.97 -6.65 14.81
N ASP A 142 -20.57 -7.54 13.92
CA ASP A 142 -21.43 -8.43 13.14
C ASP A 142 -22.14 -9.50 13.99
N LYS A 143 -21.62 -9.78 15.19
CA LYS A 143 -22.18 -10.78 16.14
C LYS A 143 -23.26 -10.22 17.05
N SER A 144 -23.58 -8.95 16.93
CA SER A 144 -24.62 -8.29 17.71
C SER A 144 -25.98 -8.46 17.02
N ASN A 145 -26.97 -9.02 17.73
CA ASN A 145 -28.35 -9.12 17.25
C ASN A 145 -29.16 -7.81 17.39
N LYS A 146 -28.48 -6.68 17.56
CA LYS A 146 -29.13 -5.37 17.72
C LYS A 146 -28.66 -4.43 16.63
N ASP A 147 -29.57 -3.64 16.08
CA ASP A 147 -29.20 -2.52 15.19
C ASP A 147 -28.33 -1.52 15.95
N GLN A 148 -27.15 -1.27 15.43
CA GLN A 148 -26.18 -0.35 16.03
C GLN A 148 -25.67 0.67 15.00
N LYS A 149 -25.50 1.92 15.44
CA LYS A 149 -24.77 2.94 14.70
C LYS A 149 -23.32 2.95 15.20
N ILE A 150 -22.38 2.71 14.29
CA ILE A 150 -20.96 2.55 14.60
C ILE A 150 -20.19 3.64 13.91
N ALA A 151 -19.27 4.29 14.64
CA ALA A 151 -18.28 5.20 14.08
C ALA A 151 -16.91 4.56 14.17
N VAL A 152 -16.20 4.51 13.03
CA VAL A 152 -14.80 4.07 12.96
C VAL A 152 -13.95 5.29 12.65
N TYR A 153 -12.97 5.54 13.50
CA TYR A 153 -12.03 6.66 13.36
C TYR A 153 -10.66 6.11 12.90
N ASP A 154 -10.31 6.40 11.64
CA ASP A 154 -9.06 5.97 11.01
C ASP A 154 -8.35 7.18 10.41
N LEU A 155 -7.14 7.49 10.89
CA LEU A 155 -6.31 8.63 10.45
C LEU A 155 -5.09 8.21 9.62
N SER A 156 -4.98 6.97 9.20
CA SER A 156 -3.73 6.40 8.67
C SER A 156 -3.11 7.14 7.48
N LEU A 157 -3.90 7.82 6.64
CA LEU A 157 -3.45 8.58 5.47
C LEU A 157 -3.93 10.04 5.43
N ILE A 158 -4.54 10.52 6.49
CA ILE A 158 -5.00 11.90 6.58
C ILE A 158 -3.83 12.78 7.04
N HIS A 159 -3.60 13.88 6.32
CA HIS A 159 -2.74 14.95 6.81
C HIS A 159 -3.50 15.77 7.85
N ILE A 160 -2.96 15.85 9.03
CA ILE A 160 -3.32 16.84 10.03
C ILE A 160 -2.44 18.05 9.83
#